data_912ea60322f26c363e2605c8a7263cb1
#
_entry.id   912ea60322f26c363e2605c8a7263cb1
#
_cell.length_a   1.000
_cell.length_b   1.000
_cell.length_c   1.000
_cell.angle_alpha   90.00
_cell.angle_beta   90.00
_cell.angle_gamma   90.00
#
_symmetry.space_group_name_H-M   'P 1'
#
loop_
_entity.id
_entity.type
_entity.pdbx_description
1 polymer ?
#
loop_
_entity_poly.entity_id
_entity_poly.type
_entity_poly.pdbx_seq_one_letter_code
_entity_poly.pdbx_strand_id
1 'polypeptide(L)'
;VVYNRECCVKYKKALDALLGTDDQTTIIMHTAGDKADEYKAYKRSRDEEKKLLDQFRDPLSPLKFVIVTSKLLTGFDAPILQCMYLDKPMKNHTLLQAICRTNRTYNENKKCGLIVDFVGVFEDVAKSLAFDEETVKTIVQNIDEIKSLIPTFMQQCIEFFPGVDRTIGGWEGLTAAQQCLKD
;
A
#
# COMPACT_ATOMS: atom_id res chain seq x y z
N VAL A 1 -9.50 -6.46 -6.86
CA VAL A 1 -8.40 -7.29 -7.39
C VAL A 1 -8.99 -8.64 -7.77
N VAL A 2 -8.82 -9.06 -9.02
CA VAL A 2 -9.46 -10.27 -9.54
C VAL A 2 -8.44 -11.29 -10.04
N TYR A 3 -8.89 -12.53 -10.21
CA TYR A 3 -8.02 -13.68 -10.47
C TYR A 3 -7.21 -13.54 -11.77
N ASN A 4 -7.87 -13.20 -12.88
CA ASN A 4 -7.26 -13.10 -14.21
C ASN A 4 -7.89 -11.98 -15.05
N ARG A 5 -7.43 -11.82 -16.29
CA ARG A 5 -7.89 -10.79 -17.23
C ARG A 5 -9.33 -10.99 -17.68
N GLU A 6 -9.75 -12.22 -17.87
CA GLU A 6 -11.14 -12.55 -18.21
C GLU A 6 -12.07 -12.11 -17.08
N CYS A 7 -11.68 -12.34 -15.80
CA CYS A 7 -12.42 -11.84 -14.67
C CYS A 7 -12.50 -10.31 -14.66
N CYS A 8 -11.43 -9.59 -15.05
CA CYS A 8 -11.49 -8.13 -15.15
C CYS A 8 -12.64 -7.69 -16.08
N VAL A 9 -12.76 -8.31 -17.26
CA VAL A 9 -13.80 -7.97 -18.23
C VAL A 9 -15.19 -8.33 -17.71
N LYS A 10 -15.35 -9.51 -17.11
CA LYS A 10 -16.62 -9.95 -16.50
C LYS A 10 -17.08 -8.99 -15.39
N TYR A 11 -16.17 -8.63 -14.49
CA TYR A 11 -16.48 -7.67 -13.40
C TYR A 11 -16.84 -6.28 -13.94
N LYS A 12 -16.10 -5.78 -14.95
CA LYS A 12 -16.44 -4.50 -15.56
C LYS A 12 -17.83 -4.53 -16.16
N LYS A 13 -18.15 -5.53 -16.99
CA LYS A 13 -19.48 -5.66 -17.61
C LYS A 13 -20.60 -5.74 -16.57
N ALA A 14 -20.38 -6.48 -15.49
CA ALA A 14 -21.38 -6.61 -14.41
C ALA A 14 -21.56 -5.30 -13.63
N LEU A 15 -20.46 -4.62 -13.30
CA LEU A 15 -20.51 -3.34 -12.61
C LEU A 15 -21.14 -2.24 -13.46
N ASP A 16 -20.78 -2.13 -14.74
CA ASP A 16 -21.36 -1.16 -15.66
C ASP A 16 -22.88 -1.36 -15.80
N ALA A 17 -23.33 -2.61 -15.85
CA ALA A 17 -24.76 -2.94 -15.91
C ALA A 17 -25.50 -2.57 -14.60
N LEU A 18 -24.85 -2.80 -13.44
CA LEU A 18 -25.42 -2.43 -12.13
C LEU A 18 -25.47 -0.93 -11.91
N LEU A 19 -24.45 -0.20 -12.37
CA LEU A 19 -24.33 1.25 -12.20
C LEU A 19 -25.11 2.04 -13.26
N GLY A 20 -25.51 1.37 -14.35
CA GLY A 20 -26.16 2.00 -15.50
C GLY A 20 -25.25 2.93 -16.31
N THR A 21 -23.95 2.85 -16.10
CA THR A 21 -22.93 3.67 -16.76
C THR A 21 -21.59 2.96 -16.81
N ASP A 22 -20.73 3.31 -17.76
CA ASP A 22 -19.38 2.73 -17.94
C ASP A 22 -18.24 3.69 -17.54
N ASP A 23 -18.55 4.92 -17.17
CA ASP A 23 -17.59 5.94 -16.78
C ASP A 23 -17.07 5.83 -15.34
N GLN A 24 -17.79 5.07 -14.50
CA GLN A 24 -17.42 4.85 -13.11
C GLN A 24 -16.43 3.70 -12.92
N THR A 25 -16.20 2.89 -13.96
CA THR A 25 -15.35 1.70 -13.88
C THR A 25 -14.25 1.70 -14.93
N THR A 26 -13.06 1.21 -14.59
CA THR A 26 -11.98 0.98 -15.55
C THR A 26 -11.20 -0.28 -15.24
N ILE A 27 -10.58 -0.86 -16.28
CA ILE A 27 -9.65 -1.98 -16.16
C ILE A 27 -8.22 -1.46 -16.38
N ILE A 28 -7.30 -1.87 -15.49
CA ILE A 28 -5.87 -1.65 -15.66
C ILE A 28 -5.16 -2.99 -15.55
N MET A 29 -4.66 -3.49 -16.67
CA MET A 29 -4.01 -4.80 -16.76
C MET A 29 -2.85 -4.79 -17.75
N HIS A 30 -2.00 -5.81 -17.69
CA HIS A 30 -0.96 -6.01 -18.70
C HIS A 30 -1.58 -6.63 -19.95
N THR A 31 -1.41 -5.97 -21.10
CA THR A 31 -1.94 -6.41 -22.41
C THR A 31 -0.83 -6.70 -23.44
N ALA A 32 0.45 -6.69 -23.00
CA ALA A 32 1.57 -6.98 -23.89
C ALA A 32 1.54 -8.43 -24.36
N GLY A 33 1.62 -8.61 -25.68
CA GLY A 33 1.70 -9.93 -26.31
C GLY A 33 0.33 -10.63 -26.52
N ASP A 34 -0.79 -9.97 -26.19
CA ASP A 34 -2.10 -10.57 -26.38
C ASP A 34 -2.55 -10.56 -27.85
N LYS A 35 -2.94 -11.74 -28.33
CA LYS A 35 -3.57 -11.91 -29.64
C LYS A 35 -5.10 -11.80 -29.58
N ALA A 36 -5.70 -11.88 -28.39
CA ALA A 36 -7.13 -11.82 -28.21
C ALA A 36 -7.66 -10.40 -28.40
N ASP A 37 -8.58 -10.22 -29.35
CA ASP A 37 -9.17 -8.93 -29.68
C ASP A 37 -9.92 -8.30 -28.50
N GLU A 38 -10.47 -9.13 -27.62
CA GLU A 38 -11.20 -8.69 -26.43
C GLU A 38 -10.35 -7.81 -25.48
N TYR A 39 -9.04 -8.08 -25.37
CA TYR A 39 -8.17 -7.29 -24.49
C TYR A 39 -7.57 -6.06 -25.18
N LYS A 40 -7.63 -5.98 -26.51
CA LYS A 40 -7.14 -4.81 -27.27
C LYS A 40 -7.86 -3.53 -26.88
N ALA A 41 -9.17 -3.61 -26.58
CA ALA A 41 -9.97 -2.48 -26.11
C ALA A 41 -9.45 -1.86 -24.80
N TYR A 42 -8.70 -2.62 -24.00
CA TYR A 42 -8.14 -2.17 -22.73
C TYR A 42 -6.64 -1.87 -22.80
N LYS A 43 -6.04 -1.96 -24.00
CA LYS A 43 -4.65 -1.56 -24.21
C LYS A 43 -4.54 -0.05 -24.07
N ARG A 44 -3.66 0.39 -23.18
CA ARG A 44 -3.40 1.81 -22.93
C ARG A 44 -1.91 2.10 -22.96
N SER A 45 -1.54 3.28 -23.41
CA SER A 45 -0.22 3.84 -23.23
C SER A 45 0.02 4.19 -21.75
N ARG A 46 1.27 4.42 -21.39
CA ARG A 46 1.62 4.87 -20.03
C ARG A 46 0.93 6.19 -19.66
N ASP A 47 0.80 7.10 -20.60
CA ASP A 47 0.20 8.42 -20.37
C ASP A 47 -1.32 8.33 -20.17
N GLU A 48 -1.99 7.49 -20.95
CA GLU A 48 -3.43 7.23 -20.79
C GLU A 48 -3.71 6.55 -19.45
N GLU A 49 -2.88 5.59 -19.06
CA GLU A 49 -3.00 4.93 -17.77
C GLU A 49 -2.78 5.91 -16.61
N LYS A 50 -1.75 6.76 -16.74
CA LYS A 50 -1.49 7.82 -15.75
C LYS A 50 -2.68 8.75 -15.59
N LYS A 51 -3.28 9.21 -16.69
CA LYS A 51 -4.49 10.05 -16.66
C LYS A 51 -5.66 9.39 -15.93
N LEU A 52 -5.90 8.09 -16.20
CA LEU A 52 -6.94 7.33 -15.49
C LEU A 52 -6.65 7.20 -13.99
N LEU A 53 -5.40 7.00 -13.62
CA LEU A 53 -5.01 6.93 -12.21
C LEU A 53 -5.12 8.29 -11.52
N ASP A 54 -4.85 9.37 -12.22
CA ASP A 54 -5.05 10.74 -11.72
C ASP A 54 -6.54 11.04 -11.54
N GLN A 55 -7.39 10.63 -12.51
CA GLN A 55 -8.85 10.68 -12.34
C GLN A 55 -9.34 9.87 -11.14
N PHE A 56 -8.78 8.68 -10.90
CA PHE A 56 -9.15 7.86 -9.74
C PHE A 56 -8.77 8.51 -8.41
N ARG A 57 -7.75 9.37 -8.38
CA ARG A 57 -7.34 10.15 -7.20
C ARG A 57 -8.19 11.39 -6.97
N ASP A 58 -8.92 11.83 -7.99
CA ASP A 58 -9.76 13.02 -7.90
C ASP A 58 -11.13 12.66 -7.27
N PRO A 59 -11.47 13.23 -6.11
CA PRO A 59 -12.76 12.97 -5.46
C PRO A 59 -13.96 13.40 -6.30
N LEU A 60 -13.79 14.37 -7.22
CA LEU A 60 -14.84 14.89 -8.09
C LEU A 60 -15.02 14.05 -9.37
N SER A 61 -14.06 13.20 -9.69
CA SER A 61 -14.14 12.32 -10.84
C SER A 61 -15.29 11.31 -10.71
N PRO A 62 -16.00 10.98 -11.81
CA PRO A 62 -16.95 9.87 -11.81
C PRO A 62 -16.30 8.53 -11.59
N LEU A 63 -15.04 8.34 -11.94
CA LEU A 63 -14.33 7.07 -11.82
C LEU A 63 -14.19 6.61 -10.37
N LYS A 64 -14.88 5.52 -10.01
CA LYS A 64 -14.94 4.99 -8.63
C LYS A 64 -14.27 3.61 -8.49
N PHE A 65 -14.22 2.82 -9.57
CA PHE A 65 -13.73 1.45 -9.52
C PHE A 65 -12.58 1.24 -10.49
N VAL A 66 -11.47 0.72 -9.99
CA VAL A 66 -10.33 0.26 -10.80
C VAL A 66 -10.18 -1.25 -10.64
N ILE A 67 -10.36 -1.99 -11.71
CA ILE A 67 -10.31 -3.45 -11.74
C ILE A 67 -8.94 -3.89 -12.23
N VAL A 68 -8.25 -4.68 -11.43
CA VAL A 68 -6.87 -5.12 -11.70
C VAL A 68 -6.66 -6.59 -11.38
N THR A 69 -5.66 -7.21 -11.98
CA THR A 69 -5.21 -8.56 -11.60
C THR A 69 -4.11 -8.52 -10.52
N SER A 70 -3.02 -7.81 -10.79
CA SER A 70 -1.87 -7.63 -9.89
C SER A 70 -1.20 -6.27 -10.06
N LYS A 71 -1.47 -5.63 -11.19
CA LYS A 71 -0.98 -4.28 -11.48
C LYS A 71 -1.51 -3.32 -10.41
N LEU A 72 -0.75 -2.34 -10.03
CA LEU A 72 -1.05 -1.36 -8.97
C LEU A 72 -1.00 -1.88 -7.52
N LEU A 73 -0.84 -3.17 -7.27
CA LEU A 73 -0.61 -3.67 -5.91
C LEU A 73 0.72 -3.17 -5.35
N THR A 74 1.68 -2.90 -6.25
CA THR A 74 2.96 -2.29 -5.92
C THR A 74 3.11 -0.96 -6.66
N GLY A 75 3.78 0.02 -6.05
CA GLY A 75 4.13 1.29 -6.69
C GLY A 75 2.98 2.29 -6.92
N PHE A 76 1.73 1.93 -6.67
CA PHE A 76 0.59 2.83 -6.80
C PHE A 76 0.22 3.46 -5.47
N ASP A 77 0.01 4.76 -5.48
CA ASP A 77 -0.42 5.53 -4.32
C ASP A 77 -1.74 6.26 -4.61
N ALA A 78 -2.75 5.96 -3.81
CA ALA A 78 -4.05 6.63 -3.84
C ALA A 78 -4.64 6.66 -2.42
N PRO A 79 -4.34 7.69 -1.62
CA PRO A 79 -4.88 7.81 -0.26
C PRO A 79 -6.41 7.81 -0.21
N ILE A 80 -7.07 8.25 -1.28
CA ILE A 80 -8.53 8.24 -1.43
C ILE A 80 -9.12 6.82 -1.50
N LEU A 81 -8.33 5.78 -1.84
CA LEU A 81 -8.79 4.40 -1.95
C LEU A 81 -9.37 3.90 -0.62
N GLN A 82 -10.68 3.80 -0.52
CA GLN A 82 -11.40 3.42 0.70
C GLN A 82 -11.53 1.91 0.87
N CYS A 83 -11.82 1.20 -0.23
CA CYS A 83 -12.13 -0.22 -0.17
C CYS A 83 -11.35 -1.00 -1.24
N MET A 84 -10.89 -2.18 -0.89
CA MET A 84 -10.30 -3.14 -1.83
C MET A 84 -11.04 -4.47 -1.73
N TYR A 85 -11.56 -4.92 -2.86
CA TYR A 85 -12.21 -6.22 -3.00
C TYR A 85 -11.19 -7.23 -3.51
N LEU A 86 -11.00 -8.32 -2.77
CA LEU A 86 -10.06 -9.40 -3.10
C LEU A 86 -10.83 -10.63 -3.57
N ASP A 87 -10.76 -10.90 -4.87
CA ASP A 87 -11.25 -12.11 -5.52
C ASP A 87 -10.07 -12.85 -6.18
N LYS A 88 -8.98 -12.98 -5.41
CA LYS A 88 -7.76 -13.64 -5.84
C LYS A 88 -6.95 -14.12 -4.64
N PRO A 89 -6.48 -15.39 -4.63
CA PRO A 89 -5.52 -15.84 -3.62
C PRO A 89 -4.24 -15.00 -3.68
N MET A 90 -3.76 -14.57 -2.54
CA MET A 90 -2.54 -13.78 -2.41
C MET A 90 -1.59 -14.40 -1.38
N LYS A 91 -0.29 -14.29 -1.63
CA LYS A 91 0.72 -14.64 -0.63
C LYS A 91 0.79 -13.54 0.43
N ASN A 92 1.18 -13.92 1.65
CA ASN A 92 1.19 -13.05 2.82
C ASN A 92 1.78 -11.66 2.58
N HIS A 93 2.97 -11.57 1.98
CA HIS A 93 3.61 -10.28 1.73
C HIS A 93 2.85 -9.41 0.71
N THR A 94 2.24 -10.02 -0.32
CA THR A 94 1.43 -9.31 -1.32
C THR A 94 0.14 -8.79 -0.70
N LEU A 95 -0.45 -9.57 0.20
CA LEU A 95 -1.63 -9.14 0.95
C LEU A 95 -1.30 -7.97 1.88
N LEU A 96 -0.18 -8.01 2.61
CA LEU A 96 0.27 -6.89 3.43
C LEU A 96 0.49 -5.62 2.59
N GLN A 97 1.08 -5.74 1.40
CA GLN A 97 1.22 -4.61 0.48
C GLN A 97 -0.15 -4.06 0.04
N ALA A 98 -1.13 -4.91 -0.24
CA ALA A 98 -2.49 -4.51 -0.58
C ALA A 98 -3.17 -3.78 0.60
N ILE A 99 -3.04 -4.31 1.81
CA ILE A 99 -3.55 -3.69 3.04
C ILE A 99 -2.96 -2.28 3.20
N CYS A 100 -1.64 -2.13 3.08
CA CYS A 100 -0.98 -0.84 3.19
C CYS A 100 -1.46 0.20 2.15
N ARG A 101 -1.99 -0.24 0.99
CA ARG A 101 -2.53 0.67 -0.02
C ARG A 101 -3.86 1.29 0.39
N THR A 102 -4.73 0.50 1.01
CA THR A 102 -6.03 0.97 1.49
C THR A 102 -5.93 1.68 2.82
N ASN A 103 -5.02 1.25 3.69
CA ASN A 103 -4.91 1.75 5.07
C ASN A 103 -4.09 3.06 5.16
N ARG A 104 -4.41 4.01 4.27
CA ARG A 104 -3.86 5.37 4.30
C ARG A 104 -4.93 6.35 4.74
N THR A 105 -4.55 7.26 5.61
CA THR A 105 -5.41 8.39 5.96
C THR A 105 -5.51 9.34 4.77
N TYR A 106 -6.69 9.91 4.54
CA TYR A 106 -6.90 10.86 3.44
C TYR A 106 -7.49 12.19 3.94
N ASN A 107 -8.53 12.10 4.79
CA ASN A 107 -9.19 13.26 5.39
C ASN A 107 -9.77 12.82 6.75
N GLU A 108 -10.50 13.71 7.42
CA GLU A 108 -11.12 13.42 8.70
C GLU A 108 -12.09 12.22 8.68
N ASN A 109 -12.69 11.95 7.51
CA ASN A 109 -13.68 10.88 7.34
C ASN A 109 -13.03 9.52 7.03
N LYS A 110 -11.84 9.49 6.41
CA LYS A 110 -11.13 8.25 6.10
C LYS A 110 -9.96 8.03 7.06
N LYS A 111 -10.20 7.31 8.12
CA LYS A 111 -9.20 6.94 9.14
C LYS A 111 -8.51 5.60 8.85
N CYS A 112 -9.18 4.69 8.16
CA CYS A 112 -8.66 3.37 7.79
C CYS A 112 -9.20 2.94 6.42
N GLY A 113 -8.64 1.85 5.88
CA GLY A 113 -9.14 1.20 4.68
C GLY A 113 -9.96 -0.04 5.01
N LEU A 114 -10.87 -0.39 4.12
CA LEU A 114 -11.66 -1.61 4.18
C LEU A 114 -11.14 -2.61 3.16
N ILE A 115 -11.04 -3.87 3.55
CA ILE A 115 -10.77 -4.97 2.64
C ILE A 115 -11.92 -5.97 2.73
N VAL A 116 -12.49 -6.30 1.57
CA VAL A 116 -13.52 -7.32 1.42
C VAL A 116 -12.88 -8.52 0.74
N ASP A 117 -12.80 -9.63 1.43
CA ASP A 117 -12.14 -10.84 0.99
C ASP A 117 -13.16 -11.91 0.60
N PHE A 118 -13.22 -12.26 -0.68
CA PHE A 118 -14.11 -13.29 -1.21
C PHE A 118 -13.46 -14.68 -1.27
N VAL A 119 -12.17 -14.77 -1.00
CA VAL A 119 -11.37 -16.00 -1.20
C VAL A 119 -10.93 -16.63 0.12
N GLY A 120 -11.10 -15.91 1.24
CA GLY A 120 -10.68 -16.39 2.56
C GLY A 120 -9.17 -16.25 2.81
N VAL A 121 -8.49 -15.31 2.10
CA VAL A 121 -7.04 -15.08 2.27
C VAL A 121 -6.71 -14.65 3.69
N PHE A 122 -7.62 -13.96 4.36
CA PHE A 122 -7.44 -13.52 5.75
C PHE A 122 -7.47 -14.65 6.77
N GLU A 123 -8.16 -15.76 6.49
CA GLU A 123 -8.12 -16.92 7.39
C GLU A 123 -6.70 -17.52 7.47
N ASP A 124 -6.00 -17.58 6.35
CA ASP A 124 -4.62 -18.06 6.30
C ASP A 124 -3.65 -17.08 6.97
N VAL A 125 -3.90 -15.77 6.84
CA VAL A 125 -3.12 -14.74 7.53
C VAL A 125 -3.41 -14.76 9.03
N ALA A 126 -4.67 -14.88 9.44
CA ALA A 126 -5.03 -15.00 10.85
C ALA A 126 -4.38 -16.24 11.49
N LYS A 127 -4.36 -17.39 10.79
CA LYS A 127 -3.64 -18.59 11.23
C LYS A 127 -2.13 -18.34 11.33
N SER A 128 -1.54 -17.66 10.33
CA SER A 128 -0.12 -17.31 10.34
C SER A 128 0.23 -16.32 11.45
N LEU A 129 -0.64 -15.34 11.70
CA LEU A 129 -0.49 -14.38 12.81
C LEU A 129 -0.76 -15.02 14.18
N ALA A 130 -1.65 -16.02 14.26
CA ALA A 130 -1.86 -16.79 15.49
C ALA A 130 -0.64 -17.65 15.86
N PHE A 131 0.08 -18.16 14.85
CA PHE A 131 1.40 -18.78 15.07
C PHE A 131 2.44 -17.77 15.55
N ASP A 132 2.31 -16.52 15.14
CA ASP A 132 3.19 -15.42 15.55
C ASP A 132 2.75 -14.73 16.86
N GLU A 133 1.60 -15.10 17.46
CA GLU A 133 1.17 -14.48 18.73
C GLU A 133 2.19 -14.70 19.86
N GLU A 134 2.85 -15.85 19.91
CA GLU A 134 3.97 -16.06 20.82
C GLU A 134 5.18 -15.19 20.46
N THR A 135 5.49 -15.07 19.17
CA THR A 135 6.57 -14.21 18.67
C THR A 135 6.22 -12.73 18.87
N VAL A 136 4.97 -12.33 18.63
CA VAL A 136 4.48 -10.96 18.89
C VAL A 136 4.47 -10.67 20.39
N LYS A 137 4.05 -11.59 21.24
CA LYS A 137 4.15 -11.45 22.72
C LYS A 137 5.61 -11.33 23.16
N THR A 138 6.51 -12.10 22.55
CA THR A 138 7.95 -12.02 22.82
C THR A 138 8.52 -10.67 22.35
N ILE A 139 8.11 -10.18 21.19
CA ILE A 139 8.51 -8.86 20.66
C ILE A 139 7.95 -7.74 21.54
N VAL A 140 6.69 -7.82 21.96
CA VAL A 140 6.07 -6.81 22.86
C VAL A 140 6.73 -6.83 24.25
N GLN A 141 7.08 -7.99 24.78
CA GLN A 141 7.86 -8.08 26.01
C GLN A 141 9.26 -7.49 25.85
N ASN A 142 9.91 -7.73 24.70
CA ASN A 142 11.22 -7.14 24.38
C ASN A 142 11.16 -5.63 24.11
N ILE A 143 10.01 -5.07 23.73
CA ILE A 143 9.86 -3.61 23.52
C ILE A 143 10.07 -2.84 24.81
N ASP A 144 9.55 -3.31 25.95
CA ASP A 144 9.75 -2.64 27.22
C ASP A 144 11.20 -2.78 27.71
N GLU A 145 11.81 -3.92 27.47
CA GLU A 145 13.24 -4.13 27.68
C GLU A 145 14.08 -3.24 26.76
N ILE A 146 13.76 -3.15 25.49
CA ILE A 146 14.42 -2.25 24.52
C ILE A 146 14.23 -0.78 24.95
N LYS A 147 13.03 -0.37 25.37
CA LYS A 147 12.80 0.99 25.91
C LYS A 147 13.68 1.29 27.12
N SER A 148 13.89 0.33 28.00
CA SER A 148 14.76 0.49 29.15
C SER A 148 16.23 0.64 28.78
N LEU A 149 16.65 0.09 27.64
CA LEU A 149 18.01 0.20 27.12
C LEU A 149 18.26 1.46 26.28
N ILE A 150 17.21 2.16 25.82
CA ILE A 150 17.33 3.38 25.01
C ILE A 150 18.24 4.42 25.65
N PRO A 151 18.14 4.76 26.94
CA PRO A 151 19.03 5.74 27.54
C PRO A 151 20.50 5.33 27.47
N THR A 152 20.78 4.05 27.67
CA THR A 152 22.14 3.49 27.58
C THR A 152 22.72 3.58 26.17
N PHE A 153 21.93 3.15 25.15
CA PHE A 153 22.35 3.26 23.76
C PHE A 153 22.47 4.71 23.30
N MET A 154 21.57 5.59 23.74
CA MET A 154 21.69 7.01 23.48
C MET A 154 22.99 7.58 24.06
N GLN A 155 23.36 7.18 25.28
CA GLN A 155 24.62 7.64 25.89
C GLN A 155 25.83 7.13 25.10
N GLN A 156 25.83 5.88 24.67
CA GLN A 156 26.89 5.32 23.81
C GLN A 156 26.96 6.04 22.45
N CYS A 157 25.82 6.31 21.81
CA CYS A 157 25.80 7.10 20.57
C CYS A 157 26.37 8.50 20.77
N ILE A 158 26.08 9.11 21.91
CA ILE A 158 26.56 10.44 22.29
C ILE A 158 28.10 10.50 22.38
N GLU A 159 28.73 9.42 22.81
CA GLU A 159 30.19 9.32 22.92
C GLU A 159 30.91 9.36 21.56
N PHE A 160 30.20 9.02 20.47
CA PHE A 160 30.73 9.16 19.11
C PHE A 160 30.79 10.61 18.61
N PHE A 161 30.21 11.56 19.35
CA PHE A 161 30.15 12.98 18.99
C PHE A 161 30.78 13.86 20.06
N PRO A 162 32.08 13.72 20.32
CA PRO A 162 32.75 14.54 21.31
C PRO A 162 32.78 16.02 20.86
N GLY A 163 32.42 16.94 21.77
CA GLY A 163 32.48 18.37 21.48
C GLY A 163 31.36 18.96 20.63
N VAL A 164 30.36 18.14 20.19
CA VAL A 164 29.21 18.66 19.49
C VAL A 164 28.23 19.27 20.48
N ASP A 165 27.92 20.56 20.28
CA ASP A 165 26.89 21.27 21.09
C ASP A 165 25.51 20.77 20.67
N ARG A 166 24.81 20.12 21.60
CA ARG A 166 23.50 19.49 21.41
C ARG A 166 22.33 20.42 21.65
N THR A 167 22.61 21.64 22.11
CA THR A 167 21.58 22.69 22.26
C THR A 167 21.25 23.33 20.93
N ILE A 168 22.15 23.17 19.93
CA ILE A 168 21.95 23.63 18.56
C ILE A 168 21.07 22.65 17.82
N GLY A 169 19.86 23.06 17.47
CA GLY A 169 18.92 22.27 16.68
C GLY A 169 19.05 22.53 15.18
N GLY A 170 18.27 21.78 14.39
CA GLY A 170 18.17 22.00 12.95
C GLY A 170 19.41 21.60 12.14
N TRP A 171 19.61 22.28 11.00
CA TRP A 171 20.69 21.99 10.07
C TRP A 171 22.09 22.27 10.63
N GLU A 172 22.26 23.27 11.49
CA GLU A 172 23.55 23.64 12.08
C GLU A 172 24.06 22.52 13.01
N GLY A 173 23.20 22.00 13.88
CA GLY A 173 23.55 20.87 14.74
C GLY A 173 23.85 19.59 13.95
N LEU A 174 23.11 19.34 12.87
CA LEU A 174 23.35 18.19 11.97
C LEU A 174 24.69 18.30 11.24
N THR A 175 25.04 19.51 10.79
CA THR A 175 26.33 19.77 10.11
C THR A 175 27.50 19.58 11.05
N ALA A 176 27.39 20.04 12.29
CA ALA A 176 28.43 19.85 13.32
C ALA A 176 28.63 18.36 13.64
N ALA A 177 27.54 17.59 13.75
CA ALA A 177 27.60 16.14 13.95
C ALA A 177 28.20 15.40 12.76
N GLN A 178 27.86 15.79 11.52
CA GLN A 178 28.46 15.22 10.31
C GLN A 178 29.96 15.51 10.18
N GLN A 179 30.40 16.67 10.61
CA GLN A 179 31.83 17.01 10.59
C GLN A 179 32.59 16.14 11.60
N CYS A 180 32.06 15.97 12.79
CA CYS A 180 32.66 15.12 13.83
C CYS A 180 32.82 13.64 13.42
N LEU A 181 31.96 13.13 12.51
CA LEU A 181 32.08 11.76 11.97
C LEU A 181 33.11 11.62 10.84
N LYS A 182 33.64 12.73 10.30
CA LYS A 182 34.63 12.71 9.22
C LYS A 182 36.07 12.84 9.72
N ASP A 183 36.24 13.34 10.93
CA ASP A 183 37.49 13.49 11.64
C ASP A 183 37.78 12.22 12.47
#